data_be21ea9637c394cbe870a55285e43823
#
_entry.id   be21ea9637c394cbe870a55285e43823
#
_cell.length_a   1.000
_cell.length_b   1.000
_cell.length_c   1.000
_cell.angle_alpha   90.00
_cell.angle_beta   90.00
_cell.angle_gamma   90.00
#
_symmetry.space_group_name_H-M   'P 1'
#
loop_
_entity.id
_entity.type
_entity.pdbx_description
1 polymer ?
#
loop_
_entity_poly.entity_id
_entity_poly.type
_entity_poly.pdbx_seq_one_letter_code
_entity_poly.pdbx_strand_id
1 'polypeptide(L)'
;RTSSSAASDVYKRQLYKPKSVIPSSPVLAFLNYLLEDFADEWTTKYMFHYRWYFHEDAENAKKMLVLQHKLNIDNESLKLFGDVIADRQINRLWVVGSNDDTAELIDKSYKRYLKLLEKHLSVQSFMFGERPSSSDFGLYGQLTQLVGFDPTPSNIAYKESPRTISWVNVMSDLSGLHNMGGVGEFFGIKNEKVNSKINYFEDNEIGWIKLNESSETLKEIFNEVGKVYIPCLIANSEAYLNGDEIWETEIDGSKWKQKTFPYQVKCLSWIKDEFNCLCDDDKKQVMEFLKGTGCESILD
;
A
#
# COMPACT_ATOMS: atom_id res chain seq x y z
N ARG A 1 -6.57 14.62 6.84
CA ARG A 1 -5.74 15.55 6.02
C ARG A 1 -6.35 16.93 6.12
N THR A 2 -5.54 17.97 6.35
CA THR A 2 -6.02 19.37 6.41
C THR A 2 -6.30 19.84 4.98
N SER A 3 -7.32 20.72 4.80
CA SER A 3 -7.69 21.32 3.50
C SER A 3 -6.51 21.97 2.76
N SER A 4 -5.46 22.33 3.46
CA SER A 4 -4.23 22.92 2.89
C SER A 4 -3.39 21.90 2.10
N SER A 5 -3.38 20.61 2.45
CA SER A 5 -2.65 19.59 1.69
C SER A 5 -3.33 19.27 0.35
N ALA A 6 -4.67 19.14 0.34
CA ALA A 6 -5.43 18.91 -0.89
C ALA A 6 -5.29 20.08 -1.88
N ALA A 7 -5.36 21.34 -1.42
CA ALA A 7 -5.14 22.50 -2.27
C ALA A 7 -3.71 22.58 -2.83
N SER A 8 -2.71 22.21 -2.02
CA SER A 8 -1.31 22.11 -2.46
C SER A 8 -1.11 21.03 -3.51
N ASP A 9 -1.77 19.87 -3.36
CA ASP A 9 -1.70 18.78 -4.33
C ASP A 9 -2.36 19.14 -5.65
N VAL A 10 -3.54 19.79 -5.62
CA VAL A 10 -4.21 20.28 -6.83
C VAL A 10 -3.33 21.29 -7.55
N TYR A 11 -2.73 22.25 -6.83
CA TYR A 11 -1.83 23.24 -7.42
C TYR A 11 -0.59 22.61 -8.05
N LYS A 12 0.06 21.67 -7.36
CA LYS A 12 1.21 20.94 -7.90
C LYS A 12 0.85 20.14 -9.14
N ARG A 13 -0.29 19.44 -9.15
CA ARG A 13 -0.79 18.70 -10.33
C ARG A 13 -1.04 19.62 -11.53
N GLN A 14 -1.51 20.86 -11.30
CA GLN A 14 -1.70 21.84 -12.37
C GLN A 14 -0.38 22.35 -12.96
N LEU A 15 0.65 22.52 -12.12
CA LEU A 15 1.97 22.99 -12.55
C LEU A 15 2.79 21.91 -13.29
N TYR A 16 2.62 20.65 -12.92
CA TYR A 16 3.46 19.54 -13.39
C TYR A 16 2.72 18.59 -14.35
N LYS A 17 1.71 19.08 -15.07
CA LYS A 17 1.25 18.36 -16.27
C LYS A 17 2.41 18.30 -17.27
N PRO A 18 2.77 17.15 -17.77
CA PRO A 18 2.12 15.85 -17.96
C PRO A 18 2.57 14.75 -16.97
N LYS A 19 3.16 15.07 -15.84
CA LYS A 19 3.74 14.09 -14.90
C LYS A 19 2.69 13.58 -13.89
N SER A 20 1.51 13.19 -14.37
CA SER A 20 0.48 12.62 -13.49
C SER A 20 0.92 11.25 -12.97
N VAL A 21 0.67 11.01 -11.69
CA VAL A 21 0.77 9.68 -11.04
C VAL A 21 -0.58 8.95 -11.03
N ILE A 22 -1.60 9.55 -11.64
CA ILE A 22 -2.89 8.90 -11.87
C ILE A 22 -2.92 8.43 -13.32
N PRO A 23 -3.21 7.15 -13.59
CA PRO A 23 -3.39 6.65 -14.95
C PRO A 23 -4.42 7.46 -15.74
N SER A 24 -4.19 7.62 -17.04
CA SER A 24 -5.09 8.36 -17.93
C SER A 24 -6.39 7.60 -18.22
N SER A 25 -6.35 6.28 -18.27
CA SER A 25 -7.53 5.43 -18.39
C SER A 25 -8.40 5.53 -17.14
N PRO A 26 -9.70 5.87 -17.22
CA PRO A 26 -10.58 5.92 -16.06
C PRO A 26 -10.65 4.57 -15.32
N VAL A 27 -10.61 3.46 -16.04
CA VAL A 27 -10.60 2.11 -15.47
C VAL A 27 -9.34 1.89 -14.61
N LEU A 28 -8.16 2.22 -15.15
CA LEU A 28 -6.92 2.10 -14.40
C LEU A 28 -6.85 3.11 -13.25
N ALA A 29 -7.40 4.30 -13.43
CA ALA A 29 -7.45 5.32 -12.38
C ALA A 29 -8.28 4.84 -11.18
N PHE A 30 -9.43 4.20 -11.43
CA PHE A 30 -10.25 3.60 -10.37
C PHE A 30 -9.52 2.44 -9.67
N LEU A 31 -8.93 1.52 -10.43
CA LEU A 31 -8.16 0.40 -9.85
C LEU A 31 -6.98 0.91 -9.02
N ASN A 32 -6.30 1.94 -9.50
CA ASN A 32 -5.22 2.58 -8.76
C ASN A 32 -5.74 3.24 -7.46
N TYR A 33 -6.90 3.89 -7.48
CA TYR A 33 -7.53 4.47 -6.30
C TYR A 33 -7.85 3.40 -5.24
N LEU A 34 -8.46 2.29 -5.66
CA LEU A 34 -8.78 1.17 -4.76
C LEU A 34 -7.51 0.55 -4.14
N LEU A 35 -6.43 0.43 -4.93
CA LEU A 35 -5.16 -0.09 -4.42
C LEU A 35 -4.44 0.91 -3.51
N GLU A 36 -4.54 2.21 -3.78
CA GLU A 36 -4.02 3.27 -2.90
C GLU A 36 -4.72 3.24 -1.54
N ASP A 37 -6.06 3.10 -1.53
CA ASP A 37 -6.85 3.01 -0.30
C ASP A 37 -6.49 1.75 0.52
N PHE A 38 -6.33 0.59 -0.14
CA PHE A 38 -5.79 -0.61 0.50
C PHE A 38 -4.39 -0.38 1.09
N ALA A 39 -3.52 0.32 0.39
CA ALA A 39 -2.17 0.62 0.85
C ALA A 39 -2.19 1.49 2.12
N ASP A 40 -3.06 2.49 2.16
CA ASP A 40 -3.16 3.39 3.31
C ASP A 40 -3.84 2.70 4.51
N GLU A 41 -4.89 1.90 4.30
CA GLU A 41 -5.78 1.44 5.36
C GLU A 41 -5.50 -0.01 5.83
N TRP A 42 -5.09 -0.90 4.90
CA TRP A 42 -4.80 -2.29 5.28
C TRP A 42 -3.31 -2.52 5.53
N THR A 43 -2.41 -2.03 4.66
CA THR A 43 -0.97 -2.27 4.87
C THR A 43 -0.44 -1.53 6.10
N THR A 44 -1.10 -0.47 6.53
CA THR A 44 -0.89 0.16 7.85
C THR A 44 -1.10 -0.83 9.00
N LYS A 45 -2.03 -1.79 8.87
CA LYS A 45 -2.24 -2.83 9.90
C LYS A 45 -1.02 -3.73 10.03
N TYR A 46 -0.38 -4.11 8.91
CA TYR A 46 0.89 -4.86 8.94
C TYR A 46 1.97 -4.07 9.69
N MET A 47 2.18 -2.80 9.29
CA MET A 47 3.24 -1.96 9.87
C MET A 47 3.03 -1.76 11.36
N PHE A 48 1.82 -1.40 11.78
CA PHE A 48 1.53 -1.13 13.18
C PHE A 48 1.59 -2.40 14.04
N HIS A 49 1.11 -3.54 13.51
CA HIS A 49 1.18 -4.85 14.16
C HIS A 49 2.63 -5.25 14.38
N TYR A 50 3.45 -5.33 13.34
CA TYR A 50 4.84 -5.76 13.49
C TYR A 50 5.60 -4.83 14.45
N ARG A 51 5.47 -3.54 14.34
CA ARG A 51 6.20 -2.57 15.17
C ARG A 51 5.86 -2.64 16.65
N TRP A 52 4.62 -2.92 17.00
CA TRP A 52 4.17 -2.76 18.38
C TRP A 52 3.68 -4.03 19.06
N TYR A 53 3.38 -5.08 18.31
CA TYR A 53 3.01 -6.38 18.86
C TYR A 53 4.24 -7.23 19.20
N PHE A 54 5.28 -7.18 18.39
CA PHE A 54 6.53 -7.91 18.63
C PHE A 54 7.48 -7.10 19.53
N HIS A 55 7.98 -7.74 20.59
CA HIS A 55 8.85 -7.10 21.57
C HIS A 55 10.13 -6.53 20.93
N GLU A 56 10.79 -7.27 20.05
CA GLU A 56 12.03 -6.85 19.39
C GLU A 56 11.83 -5.58 18.56
N ASP A 57 10.75 -5.52 17.80
CA ASP A 57 10.42 -4.37 16.95
C ASP A 57 10.02 -3.16 17.80
N ALA A 58 9.27 -3.37 18.90
CA ALA A 58 8.91 -2.30 19.82
C ALA A 58 10.17 -1.71 20.51
N GLU A 59 11.13 -2.55 20.93
CA GLU A 59 12.40 -2.08 21.50
C GLU A 59 13.28 -1.34 20.47
N ASN A 60 13.25 -1.72 19.20
CA ASN A 60 13.87 -0.97 18.12
C ASN A 60 13.18 0.40 17.93
N ALA A 61 11.86 0.39 17.82
CA ALA A 61 11.05 1.59 17.56
C ALA A 61 11.19 2.63 18.69
N LYS A 62 11.22 2.22 19.95
CA LYS A 62 11.47 3.09 21.11
C LYS A 62 12.69 3.99 20.93
N LYS A 63 13.78 3.42 20.46
CA LYS A 63 15.06 4.12 20.28
C LYS A 63 15.04 4.94 19.00
N MET A 64 14.70 4.30 17.89
CA MET A 64 14.83 4.90 16.57
C MET A 64 13.89 6.08 16.35
N LEU A 65 12.64 6.01 16.83
CA LEU A 65 11.69 7.10 16.68
C LEU A 65 12.12 8.37 17.44
N VAL A 66 12.71 8.21 18.62
CA VAL A 66 13.25 9.35 19.38
C VAL A 66 14.48 9.92 18.70
N LEU A 67 15.42 9.06 18.26
CA LEU A 67 16.65 9.49 17.59
C LEU A 67 16.39 10.18 16.25
N GLN A 68 15.35 9.80 15.52
CA GLN A 68 14.92 10.50 14.29
C GLN A 68 14.49 11.95 14.55
N HIS A 69 14.02 12.25 15.77
CA HIS A 69 13.70 13.62 16.17
C HIS A 69 14.90 14.39 16.74
N LYS A 70 15.78 13.70 17.48
CA LYS A 70 16.92 14.33 18.12
C LYS A 70 18.08 13.36 18.32
N LEU A 71 19.11 13.47 17.47
CA LEU A 71 20.28 12.60 17.52
C LEU A 71 21.13 12.80 18.79
N ASN A 72 21.29 14.02 19.28
CA ASN A 72 22.13 14.39 20.41
C ASN A 72 21.34 14.41 21.76
N ILE A 73 20.50 13.41 21.98
CA ILE A 73 19.76 13.21 23.21
C ILE A 73 20.59 12.31 24.18
N ASP A 74 20.51 12.59 25.49
CA ASP A 74 21.13 11.72 26.51
C ASP A 74 20.36 10.39 26.67
N ASN A 75 21.04 9.37 27.20
CA ASN A 75 20.49 8.02 27.28
C ASN A 75 19.28 7.89 28.22
N GLU A 76 19.21 8.71 29.28
CA GLU A 76 18.10 8.68 30.23
C GLU A 76 16.84 9.25 29.56
N SER A 77 16.95 10.41 28.93
CA SER A 77 15.88 11.03 28.14
C SER A 77 15.45 10.16 26.97
N LEU A 78 16.42 9.53 26.25
CA LEU A 78 16.12 8.60 25.15
C LEU A 78 15.24 7.43 25.64
N LYS A 79 15.58 6.83 26.75
CA LYS A 79 14.80 5.76 27.37
C LYS A 79 13.42 6.25 27.76
N LEU A 80 13.32 7.34 28.49
CA LEU A 80 12.07 7.89 29.00
C LEU A 80 11.08 8.21 27.85
N PHE A 81 11.52 8.93 26.84
CA PHE A 81 10.64 9.27 25.69
C PHE A 81 10.28 8.03 24.87
N GLY A 82 11.20 7.09 24.70
CA GLY A 82 10.95 5.84 24.03
C GLY A 82 9.87 5.01 24.72
N ASP A 83 9.94 4.88 26.05
CA ASP A 83 8.94 4.17 26.85
C ASP A 83 7.54 4.83 26.72
N VAL A 84 7.47 6.15 26.82
CA VAL A 84 6.21 6.90 26.65
C VAL A 84 5.59 6.67 25.26
N ILE A 85 6.41 6.68 24.20
CA ILE A 85 5.93 6.39 22.84
C ILE A 85 5.41 4.97 22.74
N ALA A 86 6.19 3.97 23.22
CA ALA A 86 5.82 2.57 23.13
C ALA A 86 4.54 2.28 23.90
N ASP A 87 4.44 2.70 25.15
CA ASP A 87 3.24 2.50 25.98
C ASP A 87 1.99 3.06 25.30
N ARG A 88 2.10 4.26 24.73
CA ARG A 88 0.99 4.86 24.00
C ARG A 88 0.58 4.04 22.79
N GLN A 89 1.52 3.54 22.00
CA GLN A 89 1.22 2.86 20.75
C GLN A 89 0.79 1.40 20.97
N ILE A 90 1.41 0.69 21.89
CA ILE A 90 1.01 -0.67 22.28
C ILE A 90 -0.45 -0.66 22.77
N ASN A 91 -0.81 0.32 23.61
CA ASN A 91 -2.20 0.47 24.08
C ASN A 91 -3.19 0.86 22.96
N ARG A 92 -2.72 1.09 21.73
CA ARG A 92 -3.54 1.45 20.55
C ARG A 92 -3.56 0.36 19.48
N LEU A 93 -2.97 -0.81 19.71
CA LEU A 93 -3.02 -1.95 18.76
C LEU A 93 -4.45 -2.30 18.33
N TRP A 94 -5.41 -2.11 19.20
CA TRP A 94 -6.83 -2.30 18.90
C TRP A 94 -7.36 -1.41 17.75
N VAL A 95 -6.75 -0.24 17.49
CA VAL A 95 -7.17 0.67 16.41
C VAL A 95 -7.02 0.00 15.04
N VAL A 96 -5.95 -0.77 14.87
CA VAL A 96 -5.69 -1.53 13.63
C VAL A 96 -6.23 -2.96 13.69
N GLY A 97 -6.92 -3.33 14.78
CA GLY A 97 -7.45 -4.68 14.97
C GLY A 97 -6.39 -5.71 15.34
N SER A 98 -5.20 -5.28 15.76
CA SER A 98 -4.11 -6.19 16.15
C SER A 98 -4.30 -6.67 17.60
N ASN A 99 -4.38 -7.98 17.77
CA ASN A 99 -4.50 -8.69 19.04
C ASN A 99 -4.11 -10.16 18.83
N ASP A 100 -4.14 -10.99 19.89
CA ASP A 100 -3.72 -12.39 19.83
C ASP A 100 -4.56 -13.24 18.86
N ASP A 101 -5.85 -12.93 18.66
CA ASP A 101 -6.74 -13.66 17.75
C ASP A 101 -6.43 -13.33 16.28
N THR A 102 -5.99 -12.10 15.99
CA THR A 102 -5.77 -11.61 14.63
C THR A 102 -4.30 -11.66 14.18
N ALA A 103 -3.36 -11.83 15.12
CA ALA A 103 -1.94 -11.79 14.85
C ALA A 103 -1.50 -12.76 13.74
N GLU A 104 -1.99 -13.99 13.77
CA GLU A 104 -1.65 -15.01 12.76
C GLU A 104 -2.18 -14.63 11.37
N LEU A 105 -3.37 -14.07 11.29
CA LEU A 105 -3.94 -13.60 10.02
C LEU A 105 -3.12 -12.45 9.43
N ILE A 106 -2.76 -11.46 10.27
CA ILE A 106 -1.96 -10.31 9.83
C ILE A 106 -0.60 -10.77 9.30
N ASP A 107 0.08 -11.67 10.02
CA ASP A 107 1.36 -12.24 9.60
C ASP A 107 1.25 -13.06 8.31
N LYS A 108 0.24 -13.93 8.18
CA LYS A 108 0.01 -14.71 6.96
C LYS A 108 -0.30 -13.81 5.75
N SER A 109 -1.14 -12.80 5.94
CA SER A 109 -1.51 -11.85 4.89
C SER A 109 -0.28 -11.04 4.42
N TYR A 110 0.55 -10.54 5.34
CA TYR A 110 1.79 -9.85 5.00
C TYR A 110 2.74 -10.72 4.17
N LYS A 111 3.00 -11.95 4.62
CA LYS A 111 3.88 -12.89 3.89
C LYS A 111 3.34 -13.25 2.51
N ARG A 112 2.03 -13.41 2.39
CA ARG A 112 1.36 -13.66 1.10
C ARG A 112 1.48 -12.43 0.19
N TYR A 113 1.25 -11.24 0.73
CA TYR A 113 1.37 -9.99 -0.01
C TYR A 113 2.80 -9.76 -0.53
N LEU A 114 3.83 -10.04 0.28
CA LEU A 114 5.22 -10.00 -0.19
C LEU A 114 5.48 -10.93 -1.38
N LYS A 115 4.93 -12.15 -1.38
CA LYS A 115 5.07 -13.08 -2.51
C LYS A 115 4.35 -12.58 -3.76
N LEU A 116 3.20 -11.96 -3.60
CA LEU A 116 2.48 -11.32 -4.71
C LEU A 116 3.28 -10.14 -5.28
N LEU A 117 3.87 -9.30 -4.44
CA LEU A 117 4.74 -8.23 -4.87
C LEU A 117 6.00 -8.75 -5.57
N GLU A 118 6.65 -9.78 -5.04
CA GLU A 118 7.81 -10.42 -5.68
C GLU A 118 7.49 -10.92 -7.09
N LYS A 119 6.33 -11.55 -7.26
CA LYS A 119 5.84 -12.01 -8.55
C LYS A 119 5.51 -10.85 -9.48
N HIS A 120 4.79 -9.84 -8.98
CA HIS A 120 4.39 -8.68 -9.77
C HIS A 120 5.60 -7.88 -10.24
N LEU A 121 6.53 -7.57 -9.34
CA LEU A 121 7.75 -6.83 -9.63
C LEU A 121 8.77 -7.62 -10.48
N SER A 122 8.52 -8.90 -10.77
CA SER A 122 9.29 -9.65 -11.75
C SER A 122 8.90 -9.37 -13.20
N VAL A 123 7.71 -8.79 -13.42
CA VAL A 123 7.14 -8.52 -14.75
C VAL A 123 6.76 -7.05 -14.97
N GLN A 124 6.60 -6.27 -13.91
CA GLN A 124 6.28 -4.84 -13.94
C GLN A 124 7.21 -4.09 -13.01
N SER A 125 7.58 -2.85 -13.37
CA SER A 125 8.43 -2.01 -12.52
C SER A 125 7.65 -1.36 -11.37
N PHE A 126 6.34 -1.11 -11.57
CA PHE A 126 5.41 -0.50 -10.62
C PHE A 126 4.04 -1.16 -10.72
N MET A 127 3.12 -0.82 -9.81
CA MET A 127 1.81 -1.49 -9.73
C MET A 127 1.01 -1.40 -11.02
N PHE A 128 1.09 -0.30 -11.75
CA PHE A 128 0.33 -0.09 -12.98
C PHE A 128 1.22 0.07 -14.22
N GLY A 129 2.40 -0.54 -14.25
CA GLY A 129 3.28 -0.59 -15.43
C GLY A 129 4.71 -0.14 -15.15
N GLU A 130 5.26 0.65 -16.09
CA GLU A 130 6.66 1.07 -16.08
C GLU A 130 6.89 2.45 -15.42
N ARG A 131 5.85 3.05 -14.86
CA ARG A 131 5.91 4.34 -14.16
C ARG A 131 5.12 4.29 -12.85
N PRO A 132 5.57 5.02 -11.81
CA PRO A 132 4.89 5.00 -10.53
C PRO A 132 3.52 5.66 -10.60
N SER A 133 2.54 5.03 -9.96
CA SER A 133 1.19 5.52 -9.73
C SER A 133 1.01 6.01 -8.29
N SER A 134 -0.13 6.63 -7.96
CA SER A 134 -0.38 7.07 -6.58
C SER A 134 -0.46 5.90 -5.59
N SER A 135 -0.93 4.72 -6.02
CA SER A 135 -0.90 3.52 -5.19
C SER A 135 0.52 3.04 -4.87
N ASP A 136 1.49 3.24 -5.79
CA ASP A 136 2.90 2.98 -5.49
C ASP A 136 3.41 3.86 -4.34
N PHE A 137 3.03 5.14 -4.30
CA PHE A 137 3.41 6.03 -3.21
C PHE A 137 2.71 5.68 -1.89
N GLY A 138 1.44 5.25 -1.93
CA GLY A 138 0.74 4.72 -0.75
C GLY A 138 1.46 3.49 -0.19
N LEU A 139 1.75 2.50 -1.04
CA LEU A 139 2.50 1.29 -0.67
C LEU A 139 3.91 1.61 -0.16
N TYR A 140 4.61 2.51 -0.84
CA TYR A 140 5.95 2.94 -0.44
C TYR A 140 5.95 3.52 0.98
N GLY A 141 4.94 4.33 1.34
CA GLY A 141 4.82 4.90 2.69
C GLY A 141 4.84 3.83 3.80
N GLN A 142 4.18 2.70 3.59
CA GLN A 142 4.12 1.60 4.56
C GLN A 142 5.33 0.65 4.43
N LEU A 143 5.72 0.32 3.20
CA LEU A 143 6.81 -0.62 2.95
C LEU A 143 8.17 -0.07 3.39
N THR A 144 8.42 1.24 3.34
CA THR A 144 9.64 1.82 3.92
C THR A 144 9.80 1.50 5.40
N GLN A 145 8.69 1.42 6.12
CA GLN A 145 8.68 1.07 7.53
C GLN A 145 8.88 -0.45 7.72
N LEU A 146 8.11 -1.25 6.99
CA LEU A 146 8.10 -2.72 7.08
C LEU A 146 9.43 -3.36 6.64
N VAL A 147 10.07 -2.85 5.59
CA VAL A 147 11.29 -3.47 5.06
C VAL A 147 12.58 -2.72 5.39
N GLY A 148 12.47 -1.48 5.88
CA GLY A 148 13.63 -0.63 6.16
C GLY A 148 13.79 -0.19 7.61
N PHE A 149 12.75 -0.35 8.46
CA PHE A 149 12.76 0.16 9.83
C PHE A 149 12.56 -0.94 10.87
N ASP A 150 11.53 -1.79 10.71
CA ASP A 150 11.15 -2.80 11.69
C ASP A 150 11.88 -4.13 11.45
N PRO A 151 12.65 -4.67 12.40
CA PRO A 151 13.52 -5.84 12.19
C PRO A 151 12.79 -7.10 11.73
N THR A 152 11.69 -7.47 12.38
CA THR A 152 10.97 -8.72 12.08
C THR A 152 10.40 -8.74 10.66
N PRO A 153 9.59 -7.77 10.19
CA PRO A 153 9.05 -7.79 8.84
C PRO A 153 10.13 -7.56 7.79
N SER A 154 11.20 -6.83 8.10
CA SER A 154 12.36 -6.66 7.24
C SER A 154 13.07 -8.00 6.97
N ASN A 155 13.33 -8.80 8.01
CA ASN A 155 13.93 -10.13 7.87
C ASN A 155 13.05 -11.09 7.05
N ILE A 156 11.73 -10.97 7.14
CA ILE A 156 10.80 -11.73 6.31
C ILE A 156 10.93 -11.29 4.84
N ALA A 157 10.94 -9.98 4.58
CA ALA A 157 11.04 -9.43 3.24
C ALA A 157 12.37 -9.81 2.56
N TYR A 158 13.50 -9.80 3.27
CA TYR A 158 14.79 -10.26 2.73
C TYR A 158 14.77 -11.70 2.24
N LYS A 159 13.97 -12.56 2.86
CA LYS A 159 13.84 -13.98 2.47
C LYS A 159 12.83 -14.21 1.37
N GLU A 160 11.69 -13.51 1.43
CA GLU A 160 10.52 -13.81 0.61
C GLU A 160 10.38 -12.89 -0.61
N SER A 161 10.91 -11.66 -0.56
CA SER A 161 10.68 -10.66 -1.61
C SER A 161 11.82 -9.65 -1.74
N PRO A 162 13.00 -10.04 -2.26
CA PRO A 162 14.11 -9.14 -2.48
C PRO A 162 13.79 -8.03 -3.50
N ARG A 163 12.83 -8.25 -4.42
CA ARG A 163 12.37 -7.22 -5.34
C ARG A 163 11.63 -6.11 -4.63
N THR A 164 10.80 -6.42 -3.62
CA THR A 164 10.13 -5.39 -2.82
C THR A 164 11.12 -4.48 -2.11
N ILE A 165 12.21 -5.02 -1.55
CA ILE A 165 13.27 -4.22 -0.91
C ILE A 165 13.95 -3.32 -1.95
N SER A 166 14.30 -3.87 -3.11
CA SER A 166 14.92 -3.12 -4.21
C SER A 166 13.97 -2.04 -4.74
N TRP A 167 12.68 -2.34 -4.87
CA TRP A 167 11.66 -1.42 -5.30
C TRP A 167 11.50 -0.24 -4.32
N VAL A 168 11.52 -0.49 -3.00
CA VAL A 168 11.49 0.57 -1.97
C VAL A 168 12.71 1.50 -2.14
N ASN A 169 13.89 0.97 -2.44
CA ASN A 169 15.07 1.79 -2.70
C ASN A 169 14.92 2.62 -3.98
N VAL A 170 14.34 2.06 -5.04
CA VAL A 170 14.03 2.80 -6.28
C VAL A 170 13.02 3.91 -6.01
N MET A 171 11.95 3.63 -5.27
CA MET A 171 10.94 4.62 -4.90
C MET A 171 11.49 5.75 -4.02
N SER A 172 12.57 5.50 -3.27
CA SER A 172 13.24 6.52 -2.44
C SER A 172 13.92 7.58 -3.27
N ASP A 173 14.38 7.25 -4.49
CA ASP A 173 14.97 8.19 -5.43
C ASP A 173 14.60 7.85 -6.88
N LEU A 174 13.58 8.51 -7.37
CA LEU A 174 13.06 8.37 -8.74
C LEU A 174 13.81 9.24 -9.77
N SER A 175 14.86 9.96 -9.37
CA SER A 175 15.59 10.88 -10.25
C SER A 175 16.25 10.18 -11.44
N GLY A 176 16.63 8.90 -11.27
CA GLY A 176 17.23 8.06 -12.30
C GLY A 176 16.24 7.24 -13.13
N LEU A 177 14.93 7.36 -12.90
CA LEU A 177 13.95 6.46 -13.49
C LEU A 177 13.97 6.41 -15.03
N HIS A 178 14.21 7.56 -15.69
CA HIS A 178 14.33 7.66 -17.14
C HIS A 178 15.55 6.94 -17.72
N ASN A 179 16.52 6.56 -16.89
CA ASN A 179 17.74 5.86 -17.29
C ASN A 179 17.69 4.35 -16.96
N MET A 180 16.62 3.85 -16.34
CA MET A 180 16.52 2.44 -15.91
C MET A 180 16.48 1.44 -17.07
N GLY A 181 16.24 1.89 -18.31
CA GLY A 181 16.43 1.06 -19.52
C GLY A 181 17.89 0.68 -19.81
N GLY A 182 18.84 1.20 -19.04
CA GLY A 182 20.28 1.07 -19.25
C GLY A 182 21.02 0.10 -18.32
N VAL A 183 20.33 -0.83 -17.63
CA VAL A 183 21.00 -1.83 -16.75
C VAL A 183 22.07 -2.60 -17.52
N GLY A 184 21.83 -2.89 -18.82
CA GLY A 184 22.83 -3.49 -19.69
C GLY A 184 24.07 -2.62 -19.91
N GLU A 185 23.93 -1.30 -20.03
CA GLU A 185 25.04 -0.36 -20.15
C GLU A 185 25.88 -0.30 -18.87
N PHE A 186 25.22 -0.28 -17.72
CA PHE A 186 25.89 -0.24 -16.41
C PHE A 186 26.78 -1.47 -16.17
N PHE A 187 26.33 -2.65 -16.60
CA PHE A 187 27.10 -3.91 -16.48
C PHE A 187 27.90 -4.25 -17.74
N GLY A 188 27.99 -3.36 -18.74
CA GLY A 188 28.72 -3.61 -20.00
C GLY A 188 28.06 -4.67 -20.89
N ILE A 189 26.80 -5.02 -20.66
CA ILE A 189 26.05 -6.03 -21.42
C ILE A 189 25.36 -5.32 -22.60
N LYS A 190 25.84 -5.56 -23.81
CA LYS A 190 25.20 -5.07 -25.04
C LYS A 190 23.99 -5.97 -25.39
N ASN A 191 22.80 -5.62 -24.91
CA ASN A 191 21.56 -6.28 -25.29
C ASN A 191 20.57 -5.25 -25.82
N GLU A 192 20.21 -5.36 -27.10
CA GLU A 192 19.33 -4.39 -27.79
C GLU A 192 17.92 -4.32 -27.17
N LYS A 193 17.45 -5.39 -26.48
CA LYS A 193 16.17 -5.39 -25.79
C LYS A 193 16.12 -4.55 -24.50
N VAL A 194 17.28 -4.16 -23.97
CA VAL A 194 17.43 -3.43 -22.70
C VAL A 194 17.68 -1.93 -22.92
N ASN A 195 17.86 -1.50 -24.17
CA ASN A 195 18.32 -0.14 -24.51
C ASN A 195 17.23 0.81 -25.03
N SER A 196 15.95 0.52 -24.83
CA SER A 196 14.89 1.47 -25.19
C SER A 196 14.80 2.58 -24.15
N LYS A 197 15.38 3.74 -24.47
CA LYS A 197 15.15 5.00 -23.71
C LYS A 197 13.71 5.46 -23.98
N ILE A 198 12.78 5.07 -23.11
CA ILE A 198 11.41 5.57 -23.16
C ILE A 198 11.32 6.68 -22.10
N ASN A 199 10.99 7.89 -22.52
CA ASN A 199 10.75 8.99 -21.60
C ASN A 199 9.28 8.95 -21.14
N TYR A 200 9.00 8.15 -20.12
CA TYR A 200 7.65 7.97 -19.56
C TYR A 200 7.01 9.24 -19.00
N PHE A 201 7.76 10.32 -18.85
CA PHE A 201 7.28 11.55 -18.25
C PHE A 201 6.89 12.64 -19.24
N GLU A 202 7.18 12.46 -20.52
CA GLU A 202 6.79 13.44 -21.56
C GLU A 202 5.36 13.21 -22.06
N ASP A 203 4.89 11.96 -22.03
CA ASP A 203 3.54 11.58 -22.44
C ASP A 203 2.82 10.84 -21.33
N ASN A 204 1.65 11.33 -20.91
CA ASN A 204 0.85 10.74 -19.84
C ASN A 204 0.18 9.42 -20.25
N GLU A 205 0.15 9.08 -21.53
CA GLU A 205 -0.41 7.84 -22.05
C GLU A 205 0.58 6.68 -22.06
N ILE A 206 1.91 6.98 -21.97
CA ILE A 206 2.95 5.97 -22.09
C ILE A 206 3.29 5.38 -20.70
N GLY A 207 3.55 4.08 -20.66
CA GLY A 207 4.07 3.36 -19.50
C GLY A 207 2.99 2.79 -18.58
N TRP A 208 1.71 2.95 -18.89
CA TRP A 208 0.66 2.28 -18.15
C TRP A 208 0.39 0.87 -18.70
N ILE A 209 0.07 -0.05 -17.79
CA ILE A 209 -0.32 -1.42 -18.14
C ILE A 209 -1.60 -1.43 -18.97
N LYS A 210 -1.73 -2.42 -19.84
CA LYS A 210 -3.01 -2.74 -20.52
C LYS A 210 -3.67 -3.89 -19.77
N LEU A 211 -4.98 -3.79 -19.53
CA LEU A 211 -5.75 -4.85 -18.88
C LEU A 211 -5.99 -6.00 -19.87
N ASN A 212 -5.08 -6.97 -19.86
CA ASN A 212 -5.09 -8.17 -20.68
C ASN A 212 -4.41 -9.31 -19.91
N GLU A 213 -3.99 -10.38 -20.58
CA GLU A 213 -3.26 -11.51 -19.97
C GLU A 213 -1.98 -11.08 -19.20
N SER A 214 -1.34 -9.97 -19.61
CA SER A 214 -0.16 -9.45 -18.90
C SER A 214 -0.47 -8.76 -17.56
N SER A 215 -1.74 -8.57 -17.22
CA SER A 215 -2.20 -7.99 -15.95
C SER A 215 -2.59 -9.04 -14.88
N GLU A 216 -2.30 -10.32 -15.11
CA GLU A 216 -2.66 -11.40 -14.18
C GLU A 216 -2.07 -11.20 -12.78
N THR A 217 -0.80 -10.79 -12.68
CA THR A 217 -0.17 -10.53 -11.39
C THR A 217 -0.81 -9.37 -10.63
N LEU A 218 -1.31 -8.35 -11.33
CA LEU A 218 -2.09 -7.28 -10.73
C LEU A 218 -3.43 -7.82 -10.20
N LYS A 219 -4.11 -8.67 -10.97
CA LYS A 219 -5.35 -9.32 -10.54
C LYS A 219 -5.15 -10.17 -9.28
N GLU A 220 -4.03 -10.87 -9.16
CA GLU A 220 -3.67 -11.61 -7.94
C GLU A 220 -3.51 -10.69 -6.71
N ILE A 221 -2.98 -9.48 -6.90
CA ILE A 221 -2.94 -8.47 -5.83
C ILE A 221 -4.36 -8.08 -5.43
N PHE A 222 -5.27 -7.84 -6.38
CA PHE A 222 -6.67 -7.55 -6.07
C PHE A 222 -7.40 -8.73 -5.41
N ASN A 223 -7.01 -9.99 -5.67
CA ASN A 223 -7.50 -11.13 -4.89
C ASN A 223 -7.13 -11.02 -3.41
N GLU A 224 -5.95 -10.52 -3.09
CA GLU A 224 -5.58 -10.25 -1.68
C GLU A 224 -6.39 -9.09 -1.09
N VAL A 225 -6.58 -8.00 -1.84
CA VAL A 225 -7.43 -6.88 -1.44
C VAL A 225 -8.84 -7.36 -1.09
N GLY A 226 -9.46 -8.12 -2.00
CA GLY A 226 -10.81 -8.67 -1.82
C GLY A 226 -10.90 -9.67 -0.67
N LYS A 227 -9.84 -10.43 -0.43
CA LYS A 227 -9.78 -11.44 0.64
C LYS A 227 -9.72 -10.83 2.03
N VAL A 228 -8.97 -9.77 2.24
CA VAL A 228 -8.68 -9.27 3.59
C VAL A 228 -9.24 -7.88 3.87
N TYR A 229 -9.26 -7.00 2.89
CA TYR A 229 -9.63 -5.61 3.09
C TYR A 229 -11.15 -5.37 2.90
N ILE A 230 -11.71 -5.92 1.84
CA ILE A 230 -13.12 -5.72 1.54
C ILE A 230 -14.06 -6.22 2.65
N PRO A 231 -13.88 -7.42 3.23
CA PRO A 231 -14.69 -7.87 4.37
C PRO A 231 -14.58 -6.95 5.58
N CYS A 232 -13.40 -6.38 5.82
CA CYS A 232 -13.18 -5.40 6.90
C CYS A 232 -13.97 -4.11 6.66
N LEU A 233 -13.95 -3.56 5.44
CA LEU A 233 -14.72 -2.35 5.09
C LEU A 233 -16.22 -2.56 5.25
N ILE A 234 -16.74 -3.69 4.77
CA ILE A 234 -18.16 -4.02 4.85
C ILE A 234 -18.59 -4.13 6.32
N ALA A 235 -17.95 -4.99 7.11
CA ALA A 235 -18.30 -5.22 8.49
C ALA A 235 -18.21 -3.97 9.36
N ASN A 236 -17.14 -3.16 9.15
CA ASN A 236 -17.00 -1.89 9.85
C ASN A 236 -18.10 -0.88 9.48
N SER A 237 -18.51 -0.84 8.22
CA SER A 237 -19.55 0.08 7.76
C SER A 237 -20.93 -0.33 8.27
N GLU A 238 -21.26 -1.62 8.29
CA GLU A 238 -22.49 -2.15 8.84
C GLU A 238 -22.59 -1.84 10.36
N ALA A 239 -21.52 -2.09 11.11
CA ALA A 239 -21.46 -1.78 12.53
C ALA A 239 -21.66 -0.29 12.82
N TYR A 240 -21.04 0.56 12.01
CA TYR A 240 -21.20 2.02 12.14
C TYR A 240 -22.66 2.45 11.92
N LEU A 241 -23.32 1.91 10.89
CA LEU A 241 -24.74 2.20 10.59
C LEU A 241 -25.68 1.70 11.69
N ASN A 242 -25.36 0.58 12.32
CA ASN A 242 -26.12 0.01 13.43
C ASN A 242 -25.86 0.73 14.77
N GLY A 243 -24.81 1.56 14.86
CA GLY A 243 -24.36 2.19 16.10
C GLY A 243 -23.56 1.26 17.03
N ASP A 244 -23.02 0.17 16.48
CA ASP A 244 -22.21 -0.79 17.23
C ASP A 244 -20.81 -0.24 17.49
N GLU A 245 -20.32 -0.32 18.73
CA GLU A 245 -18.97 0.11 19.10
C GLU A 245 -17.88 -0.89 18.66
N ILE A 246 -18.25 -2.16 18.51
CA ILE A 246 -17.37 -3.28 18.17
C ILE A 246 -18.05 -4.12 17.11
N TRP A 247 -17.30 -4.57 16.14
CA TRP A 247 -17.75 -5.52 15.13
C TRP A 247 -16.90 -6.77 15.10
N GLU A 248 -17.49 -7.86 14.66
CA GLU A 248 -16.86 -9.15 14.46
C GLU A 248 -17.22 -9.68 13.07
N THR A 249 -16.26 -10.26 12.38
CA THR A 249 -16.48 -10.94 11.10
C THR A 249 -15.45 -12.05 10.91
N GLU A 250 -15.55 -12.79 9.81
CA GLU A 250 -14.53 -13.73 9.37
C GLU A 250 -13.75 -13.11 8.20
N ILE A 251 -12.43 -13.10 8.31
CA ILE A 251 -11.51 -12.65 7.26
C ILE A 251 -10.56 -13.80 6.97
N ASP A 252 -10.52 -14.27 5.72
CA ASP A 252 -9.64 -15.36 5.28
C ASP A 252 -9.70 -16.61 6.20
N GLY A 253 -10.89 -17.01 6.62
CA GLY A 253 -11.13 -18.16 7.50
C GLY A 253 -10.78 -17.95 8.98
N SER A 254 -10.43 -16.73 9.37
CA SER A 254 -10.06 -16.38 10.74
C SER A 254 -11.02 -15.36 11.34
N LYS A 255 -11.29 -15.47 12.63
CA LYS A 255 -12.09 -14.47 13.32
C LYS A 255 -11.35 -13.15 13.39
N TRP A 256 -12.08 -12.07 13.10
CA TRP A 256 -11.61 -10.70 13.25
C TRP A 256 -12.55 -9.92 14.14
N LYS A 257 -11.99 -9.24 15.12
CA LYS A 257 -12.72 -8.37 16.03
C LYS A 257 -12.03 -7.03 16.16
N GLN A 258 -12.75 -5.94 15.95
CA GLN A 258 -12.21 -4.59 16.02
C GLN A 258 -13.28 -3.60 16.52
N LYS A 259 -12.84 -2.48 17.08
CA LYS A 259 -13.74 -1.34 17.32
C LYS A 259 -14.12 -0.68 16.02
N THR A 260 -15.35 -0.17 15.97
CA THR A 260 -15.85 0.58 14.82
C THR A 260 -14.99 1.82 14.58
N PHE A 261 -14.55 1.98 13.33
CA PHE A 261 -13.66 3.06 12.92
C PHE A 261 -14.33 3.93 11.85
N PRO A 262 -14.90 5.09 12.25
CA PRO A 262 -15.72 5.95 11.36
C PRO A 262 -14.99 6.43 10.09
N TYR A 263 -13.66 6.50 10.12
CA TYR A 263 -12.89 6.92 8.94
C TYR A 263 -12.98 5.89 7.80
N GLN A 264 -12.89 4.60 8.10
CA GLN A 264 -13.00 3.54 7.08
C GLN A 264 -14.41 3.46 6.46
N VAL A 265 -15.43 3.94 7.13
CA VAL A 265 -16.76 4.11 6.52
C VAL A 265 -16.73 5.14 5.38
N LYS A 266 -15.97 6.22 5.58
CA LYS A 266 -15.74 7.22 4.52
C LYS A 266 -14.93 6.65 3.36
N CYS A 267 -13.91 5.81 3.64
CA CYS A 267 -13.13 5.12 2.62
C CYS A 267 -14.06 4.32 1.69
N LEU A 268 -14.94 3.50 2.25
CA LEU A 268 -15.92 2.73 1.47
C LEU A 268 -16.85 3.65 0.66
N SER A 269 -17.34 4.74 1.25
CA SER A 269 -18.18 5.70 0.52
C SER A 269 -17.44 6.32 -0.65
N TRP A 270 -16.21 6.75 -0.46
CA TRP A 270 -15.40 7.35 -1.51
C TRP A 270 -15.05 6.36 -2.63
N ILE A 271 -14.75 5.11 -2.31
CA ILE A 271 -14.55 4.06 -3.33
C ILE A 271 -15.83 3.92 -4.20
N LYS A 272 -17.02 3.88 -3.56
CA LYS A 272 -18.28 3.82 -4.29
C LYS A 272 -18.54 5.06 -5.12
N ASP A 273 -18.25 6.25 -4.60
CA ASP A 273 -18.43 7.51 -5.31
C ASP A 273 -17.51 7.58 -6.54
N GLU A 274 -16.24 7.19 -6.43
CA GLU A 274 -15.30 7.12 -7.56
C GLU A 274 -15.77 6.12 -8.63
N PHE A 275 -16.26 4.95 -8.22
CA PHE A 275 -16.83 3.97 -9.15
C PHE A 275 -18.08 4.53 -9.86
N ASN A 276 -18.95 5.20 -9.12
CA ASN A 276 -20.19 5.77 -9.66
C ASN A 276 -19.96 6.91 -10.66
N CYS A 277 -18.83 7.61 -10.55
CA CYS A 277 -18.41 8.64 -11.51
C CYS A 277 -17.96 8.08 -12.86
N LEU A 278 -17.69 6.78 -12.98
CA LEU A 278 -17.33 6.14 -14.25
C LEU A 278 -18.51 6.05 -15.20
N CYS A 279 -18.24 6.10 -16.51
CA CYS A 279 -19.27 5.77 -17.51
C CYS A 279 -19.60 4.26 -17.48
N ASP A 280 -20.73 3.88 -18.08
CA ASP A 280 -21.21 2.48 -18.03
C ASP A 280 -20.24 1.49 -18.66
N ASP A 281 -19.51 1.87 -19.69
CA ASP A 281 -18.54 1.00 -20.35
C ASP A 281 -17.28 0.82 -19.48
N ASP A 282 -16.81 1.86 -18.79
CA ASP A 282 -15.70 1.79 -17.84
C ASP A 282 -16.08 0.97 -16.61
N LYS A 283 -17.31 1.14 -16.08
CA LYS A 283 -17.84 0.29 -15.00
C LYS A 283 -17.82 -1.19 -15.36
N LYS A 284 -18.28 -1.53 -16.56
CA LYS A 284 -18.23 -2.93 -17.05
C LYS A 284 -16.80 -3.48 -17.10
N GLN A 285 -15.85 -2.68 -17.57
CA GLN A 285 -14.44 -3.10 -17.64
C GLN A 285 -13.85 -3.30 -16.24
N VAL A 286 -14.14 -2.41 -15.28
CA VAL A 286 -13.74 -2.56 -13.88
C VAL A 286 -14.32 -3.85 -13.30
N MET A 287 -15.63 -4.06 -13.45
CA MET A 287 -16.31 -5.26 -12.94
C MET A 287 -15.78 -6.55 -13.58
N GLU A 288 -15.49 -6.56 -14.87
CA GLU A 288 -14.90 -7.73 -15.55
C GLU A 288 -13.48 -8.01 -15.04
N PHE A 289 -12.66 -6.99 -14.84
CA PHE A 289 -11.32 -7.17 -14.29
C PHE A 289 -11.36 -7.66 -12.84
N LEU A 290 -12.21 -7.09 -11.99
CA LEU A 290 -12.32 -7.46 -10.58
C LEU A 290 -13.12 -8.75 -10.34
N LYS A 291 -13.78 -9.29 -11.33
CA LYS A 291 -14.60 -10.50 -11.21
C LYS A 291 -13.82 -11.67 -10.61
N GLY A 292 -14.34 -12.20 -9.50
CA GLY A 292 -13.77 -13.31 -8.75
C GLY A 292 -12.64 -12.90 -7.80
N THR A 293 -12.33 -11.61 -7.67
CA THR A 293 -11.35 -11.12 -6.68
C THR A 293 -11.97 -10.89 -5.30
N GLY A 294 -13.29 -10.73 -5.23
CA GLY A 294 -14.02 -10.30 -4.03
C GLY A 294 -14.17 -8.77 -3.92
N CYS A 295 -13.39 -8.00 -4.69
CA CYS A 295 -13.50 -6.54 -4.69
C CYS A 295 -14.80 -6.04 -5.33
N GLU A 296 -15.38 -6.80 -6.25
CA GLU A 296 -16.65 -6.47 -6.89
C GLU A 296 -17.81 -6.33 -5.91
N SER A 297 -17.75 -7.01 -4.76
CA SER A 297 -18.86 -7.05 -3.78
C SER A 297 -19.20 -5.71 -3.13
N ILE A 298 -18.34 -4.70 -3.22
CA ILE A 298 -18.61 -3.35 -2.71
C ILE A 298 -19.08 -2.38 -3.79
N LEU A 299 -19.12 -2.81 -5.05
CA LEU A 299 -19.43 -1.98 -6.22
C LEU A 299 -20.85 -2.19 -6.76
N ASP A 300 -21.53 -3.20 -6.29
CA ASP A 300 -22.94 -3.54 -6.64
C ASP A 300 -23.94 -2.60 -5.96
#